data_805f3d755078867820099bcafcdb91fc
#
_entry.id   805f3d755078867820099bcafcdb91fc
#
_cell.length_a   1.000
_cell.length_b   1.000
_cell.length_c   1.000
_cell.angle_alpha   90.00
_cell.angle_beta   90.00
_cell.angle_gamma   90.00
#
_symmetry.space_group_name_H-M   'P 1'
#
loop_
_entity.id
_entity.type
_entity.pdbx_description
1 polymer ?
#
loop_
_entity_poly.entity_id
_entity_poly.type
_entity_poly.pdbx_seq_one_letter_code
_entity_poly.pdbx_strand_id
1 'polypeptide(L)'
;MGRAVGVDLGTTNSCVAVAEGGRARVVRVGGARTVPSVVAWPGGGRGPAVVGAAAAALRARAPGCVLPSAKRLLGRGAAEAAAAAPFLPQRIVPAEGVGPRGEPAAGCAVQLPGGREVSPEEALAAVLSELVRAAEADPWAQGEPVSRAVVGVPAHFTRAQRAAVERAGRRAGLEAVRLIREPVAAAVAYGLGQVREELVLVYDLGGGTFDVALLEVGGDTVEVRATGGDPSLGGDDFDAAVGEWLEREALKGHREALLAVPEEARNTLLGACARALREGLSDAMEASLEVPLGRAAPVPVRITRQKFEKIAEPLLKRSWMPVNHCCWQGGVELFSPEGVGAGKRRGGKGGRGPGEGAAGLGAAPSGRDRVDRVLLVGGATRMPAVRRFVRNMTGLEPELAAVDPDEAVALGAAIEAGRLQGEMEGVVVLDKWQATLARALAEQQGLNDIE
;
A
#
# COMPACT_ATOMS: atom_id res chain seq x y z
N MET A 1 2.84 -20.72 -24.15
CA MET A 1 2.14 -20.10 -22.99
C MET A 1 2.66 -18.68 -22.86
N GLY A 2 1.79 -17.66 -22.73
CA GLY A 2 2.25 -16.28 -22.63
C GLY A 2 3.08 -15.98 -21.38
N ARG A 3 3.74 -14.82 -21.35
CA ARG A 3 4.62 -14.37 -20.30
C ARG A 3 3.85 -14.01 -19.02
N ALA A 4 4.52 -14.06 -17.85
CA ALA A 4 3.97 -13.61 -16.57
C ALA A 4 4.77 -12.44 -16.02
N VAL A 5 4.06 -11.46 -15.46
CA VAL A 5 4.64 -10.26 -14.83
C VAL A 5 4.30 -10.18 -13.36
N GLY A 6 5.12 -9.46 -12.59
CA GLY A 6 4.79 -9.02 -11.25
C GLY A 6 4.23 -7.61 -11.27
N VAL A 7 3.16 -7.37 -10.53
CA VAL A 7 2.48 -6.08 -10.49
C VAL A 7 2.24 -5.66 -9.04
N ASP A 8 2.65 -4.46 -8.72
CA ASP A 8 2.10 -3.70 -7.61
C ASP A 8 1.00 -2.79 -8.13
N LEU A 9 -0.25 -3.12 -7.78
CA LEU A 9 -1.41 -2.31 -8.12
C LEU A 9 -1.74 -1.39 -6.94
N GLY A 10 -0.89 -0.39 -6.74
CA GLY A 10 -0.96 0.49 -5.57
C GLY A 10 -2.14 1.47 -5.60
N THR A 11 -2.50 2.03 -4.44
CA THR A 11 -3.57 3.04 -4.32
C THR A 11 -3.18 4.34 -5.03
N THR A 12 -1.93 4.77 -4.88
CA THR A 12 -1.44 6.05 -5.42
C THR A 12 -0.61 5.85 -6.67
N ASN A 13 0.34 4.92 -6.65
CA ASN A 13 1.18 4.56 -7.78
C ASN A 13 1.14 3.06 -8.00
N SER A 14 1.28 2.64 -9.24
CA SER A 14 1.39 1.24 -9.64
C SER A 14 2.72 1.00 -10.35
N CYS A 15 3.21 -0.24 -10.25
CA CYS A 15 4.50 -0.65 -10.79
C CYS A 15 4.39 -2.04 -11.43
N VAL A 16 5.14 -2.27 -12.52
CA VAL A 16 5.25 -3.59 -13.14
C VAL A 16 6.72 -4.00 -13.22
N ALA A 17 6.99 -5.25 -12.93
CA ALA A 17 8.31 -5.83 -12.97
C ALA A 17 8.29 -7.20 -13.66
N VAL A 18 9.44 -7.61 -14.16
CA VAL A 18 9.65 -8.87 -14.88
C VAL A 18 10.82 -9.64 -14.27
N ALA A 19 10.77 -10.95 -14.40
CA ALA A 19 11.89 -11.82 -14.10
C ALA A 19 12.74 -12.05 -15.38
N GLU A 20 14.04 -11.82 -15.28
CA GLU A 20 14.97 -11.96 -16.40
C GLU A 20 16.36 -12.37 -15.90
N GLY A 21 16.89 -13.46 -16.43
CA GLY A 21 18.26 -13.92 -16.10
C GLY A 21 18.48 -14.16 -14.60
N GLY A 22 17.51 -14.73 -13.90
CA GLY A 22 17.58 -15.01 -12.46
C GLY A 22 17.41 -13.77 -11.56
N ARG A 23 16.98 -12.63 -12.10
CA ARG A 23 16.76 -11.38 -11.35
C ARG A 23 15.42 -10.76 -11.71
N ALA A 24 14.86 -9.99 -10.76
CA ALA A 24 13.71 -9.16 -11.05
C ALA A 24 14.13 -7.72 -11.38
N ARG A 25 13.46 -7.10 -12.33
CA ARG A 25 13.65 -5.69 -12.66
C ARG A 25 12.33 -5.00 -12.99
N VAL A 26 12.25 -3.73 -12.65
CA VAL A 26 11.10 -2.88 -13.00
C VAL A 26 11.11 -2.53 -14.47
N VAL A 27 9.93 -2.60 -15.10
CA VAL A 27 9.68 -2.12 -16.47
C VAL A 27 9.28 -0.65 -16.42
N ARG A 28 9.84 0.17 -17.29
CA ARG A 28 9.50 1.59 -17.40
C ARG A 28 8.23 1.78 -18.23
N VAL A 29 7.31 2.55 -17.69
CA VAL A 29 6.08 2.94 -18.38
C VAL A 29 6.16 4.42 -18.72
N GLY A 30 6.21 4.76 -20.00
CA GLY A 30 6.43 6.14 -20.43
C GLY A 30 7.72 6.78 -19.89
N GLY A 31 8.76 5.97 -19.65
CA GLY A 31 10.04 6.40 -19.08
C GLY A 31 10.09 6.42 -17.55
N ALA A 32 8.97 6.35 -16.85
CA ALA A 32 8.90 6.32 -15.38
C ALA A 32 8.94 4.88 -14.84
N ARG A 33 9.44 4.70 -13.61
CA ARG A 33 9.47 3.39 -12.94
C ARG A 33 8.15 3.04 -12.25
N THR A 34 7.35 4.05 -11.90
CA THR A 34 6.01 3.93 -11.35
C THR A 34 5.03 4.78 -12.14
N VAL A 35 3.76 4.39 -12.14
CA VAL A 35 2.67 5.08 -12.83
C VAL A 35 1.64 5.52 -11.79
N PRO A 36 1.19 6.78 -11.79
CA PRO A 36 0.07 7.21 -10.96
C PRO A 36 -1.16 6.32 -11.19
N SER A 37 -1.74 5.77 -10.14
CA SER A 37 -2.98 4.96 -10.18
C SER A 37 -4.20 5.87 -10.35
N VAL A 38 -4.17 6.68 -11.40
CA VAL A 38 -5.19 7.67 -11.74
C VAL A 38 -5.73 7.36 -13.12
N VAL A 39 -7.05 7.34 -13.24
CA VAL A 39 -7.75 7.12 -14.50
C VAL A 39 -8.68 8.29 -14.78
N ALA A 40 -8.71 8.75 -16.02
CA ALA A 40 -9.60 9.81 -16.44
C ALA A 40 -10.40 9.40 -17.69
N TRP A 41 -11.63 9.88 -17.78
CA TRP A 41 -12.49 9.73 -18.95
C TRP A 41 -12.84 11.12 -19.51
N PRO A 42 -12.04 11.65 -20.46
CA PRO A 42 -12.29 12.96 -21.07
C PRO A 42 -13.64 13.04 -21.78
N GLY A 43 -14.05 14.25 -22.19
CA GLY A 43 -15.29 14.45 -22.94
C GLY A 43 -16.55 14.19 -22.11
N GLY A 44 -16.54 14.59 -20.83
CA GLY A 44 -17.67 14.39 -19.93
C GLY A 44 -17.90 12.90 -19.58
N GLY A 45 -16.85 12.11 -19.56
CA GLY A 45 -16.92 10.67 -19.26
C GLY A 45 -17.17 9.77 -20.48
N ARG A 46 -17.25 10.32 -21.69
CA ARG A 46 -17.54 9.58 -22.95
C ARG A 46 -16.30 9.10 -23.68
N GLY A 47 -15.14 9.74 -23.46
CA GLY A 47 -13.87 9.38 -24.09
C GLY A 47 -13.30 8.05 -23.58
N PRO A 48 -12.28 7.50 -24.27
CA PRO A 48 -11.53 6.36 -23.80
C PRO A 48 -10.82 6.70 -22.47
N ALA A 49 -10.54 5.67 -21.67
CA ALA A 49 -9.79 5.82 -20.44
C ALA A 49 -8.36 6.30 -20.74
N VAL A 50 -7.91 7.29 -19.98
CA VAL A 50 -6.54 7.79 -19.96
C VAL A 50 -5.95 7.45 -18.59
N VAL A 51 -4.71 6.97 -18.52
CA VAL A 51 -4.10 6.47 -17.28
C VAL A 51 -2.83 7.25 -16.93
N GLY A 52 -2.49 7.27 -15.66
CA GLY A 52 -1.21 7.74 -15.17
C GLY A 52 -1.06 9.26 -15.16
N ALA A 53 0.11 9.75 -15.49
CA ALA A 53 0.44 11.18 -15.44
C ALA A 53 -0.47 12.03 -16.34
N ALA A 54 -0.87 11.52 -17.50
CA ALA A 54 -1.79 12.20 -18.40
C ALA A 54 -3.20 12.37 -17.79
N ALA A 55 -3.68 11.35 -17.06
CA ALA A 55 -4.94 11.44 -16.31
C ALA A 55 -4.81 12.42 -15.13
N ALA A 56 -3.70 12.35 -14.39
CA ALA A 56 -3.44 13.23 -13.26
C ALA A 56 -3.41 14.72 -13.68
N ALA A 57 -2.84 15.04 -14.85
CA ALA A 57 -2.81 16.40 -15.39
C ALA A 57 -4.21 16.97 -15.69
N LEU A 58 -5.21 16.11 -15.93
CA LEU A 58 -6.60 16.53 -16.15
C LEU A 58 -7.32 16.92 -14.84
N ARG A 59 -6.77 16.56 -13.68
CA ARG A 59 -7.43 16.76 -12.37
C ARG A 59 -7.74 18.22 -12.07
N ALA A 60 -6.86 19.13 -12.45
CA ALA A 60 -7.05 20.56 -12.25
C ALA A 60 -8.15 21.17 -13.15
N ARG A 61 -8.38 20.58 -14.34
CA ARG A 61 -9.29 21.14 -15.35
C ARG A 61 -10.66 20.46 -15.38
N ALA A 62 -10.71 19.18 -15.07
CA ALA A 62 -11.91 18.34 -15.12
C ALA A 62 -11.92 17.31 -13.98
N PRO A 63 -11.93 17.74 -12.70
CA PRO A 63 -11.84 16.83 -11.55
C PRO A 63 -12.94 15.77 -11.55
N GLY A 64 -14.16 16.10 -11.98
CA GLY A 64 -15.27 15.15 -12.08
C GLY A 64 -15.06 14.00 -13.07
N CYS A 65 -14.11 14.12 -14.02
CA CYS A 65 -13.77 13.07 -14.98
C CYS A 65 -12.57 12.22 -14.56
N VAL A 66 -11.95 12.50 -13.41
CA VAL A 66 -10.70 11.87 -12.97
C VAL A 66 -10.91 11.09 -11.68
N LEU A 67 -10.63 9.79 -11.72
CA LEU A 67 -10.73 8.90 -10.57
C LEU A 67 -9.32 8.51 -10.09
N PRO A 68 -8.84 9.10 -9.00
CA PRO A 68 -7.66 8.63 -8.28
C PRO A 68 -8.04 7.55 -7.26
N SER A 69 -7.06 6.80 -6.79
CA SER A 69 -7.18 5.90 -5.62
C SER A 69 -8.34 4.89 -5.69
N ALA A 70 -8.69 4.42 -6.91
CA ALA A 70 -9.82 3.51 -7.13
C ALA A 70 -9.75 2.23 -6.28
N LYS A 71 -8.54 1.80 -5.87
CA LYS A 71 -8.31 0.64 -5.00
C LYS A 71 -9.01 0.77 -3.64
N ARG A 72 -9.19 2.00 -3.11
CA ARG A 72 -9.95 2.24 -1.87
C ARG A 72 -11.42 1.88 -1.96
N LEU A 73 -11.99 1.85 -3.17
CA LEU A 73 -13.41 1.57 -3.41
C LEU A 73 -13.72 0.09 -3.61
N LEU A 74 -12.68 -0.74 -3.85
CA LEU A 74 -12.84 -2.15 -4.20
C LEU A 74 -13.60 -2.94 -3.15
N GLY A 75 -14.59 -3.72 -3.61
CA GLY A 75 -15.33 -4.66 -2.79
C GLY A 75 -16.18 -4.02 -1.69
N ARG A 76 -16.41 -2.71 -1.77
CA ARG A 76 -17.21 -1.93 -0.81
C ARG A 76 -18.56 -1.56 -1.41
N GLY A 77 -19.59 -1.50 -0.55
CA GLY A 77 -20.86 -0.86 -0.92
C GLY A 77 -20.73 0.67 -1.04
N ALA A 78 -21.70 1.34 -1.66
CA ALA A 78 -21.62 2.77 -1.96
C ALA A 78 -21.39 3.65 -0.73
N ALA A 79 -22.10 3.41 0.38
CA ALA A 79 -21.92 4.18 1.62
C ALA A 79 -20.53 4.00 2.24
N GLU A 80 -20.03 2.76 2.27
CA GLU A 80 -18.70 2.45 2.78
C GLU A 80 -17.59 3.04 1.87
N ALA A 81 -17.78 2.96 0.55
CA ALA A 81 -16.86 3.53 -0.42
C ALA A 81 -16.80 5.06 -0.33
N ALA A 82 -17.94 5.72 -0.14
CA ALA A 82 -18.01 7.17 0.08
C ALA A 82 -17.27 7.60 1.35
N ALA A 83 -17.43 6.83 2.44
CA ALA A 83 -16.70 7.08 3.68
C ALA A 83 -15.18 6.83 3.54
N ALA A 84 -14.77 5.88 2.70
CA ALA A 84 -13.36 5.56 2.45
C ALA A 84 -12.65 6.54 1.52
N ALA A 85 -13.39 7.32 0.73
CA ALA A 85 -12.85 8.27 -0.24
C ALA A 85 -13.60 9.62 -0.25
N PRO A 86 -13.64 10.34 0.90
CA PRO A 86 -14.38 11.60 1.03
C PRO A 86 -13.81 12.73 0.16
N PHE A 87 -12.59 12.56 -0.34
CA PHE A 87 -11.90 13.51 -1.22
C PHE A 87 -12.31 13.41 -2.70
N LEU A 88 -13.14 12.42 -3.06
CA LEU A 88 -13.60 12.28 -4.44
C LEU A 88 -14.73 13.29 -4.72
N PRO A 89 -14.63 14.08 -5.80
CA PRO A 89 -15.69 15.01 -6.18
C PRO A 89 -16.90 14.31 -6.79
N GLN A 90 -16.74 13.08 -7.25
CA GLN A 90 -17.81 12.33 -7.90
C GLN A 90 -18.76 11.71 -6.87
N ARG A 91 -20.01 11.57 -7.27
CA ARG A 91 -21.00 10.81 -6.52
C ARG A 91 -20.67 9.31 -6.62
N ILE A 92 -20.62 8.64 -5.47
CA ILE A 92 -20.52 7.18 -5.40
C ILE A 92 -21.95 6.64 -5.27
N VAL A 93 -22.30 5.72 -6.15
CA VAL A 93 -23.64 5.11 -6.26
C VAL A 93 -23.54 3.59 -6.09
N PRO A 94 -24.63 2.91 -5.70
CA PRO A 94 -24.65 1.44 -5.74
C PRO A 94 -24.40 0.96 -7.16
N ALA A 95 -23.60 -0.11 -7.31
CA ALA A 95 -23.40 -0.72 -8.63
C ALA A 95 -24.71 -1.27 -9.17
N GLU A 96 -25.05 -0.95 -10.42
CA GLU A 96 -26.19 -1.55 -11.10
C GLU A 96 -25.84 -3.00 -11.49
N GLY A 97 -26.81 -3.90 -11.31
CA GLY A 97 -26.70 -5.29 -11.75
C GLY A 97 -27.26 -6.29 -10.74
N VAL A 98 -27.29 -7.52 -11.18
CA VAL A 98 -27.76 -8.65 -10.39
C VAL A 98 -26.56 -9.57 -10.13
N GLY A 99 -26.32 -9.90 -8.88
CA GLY A 99 -25.31 -10.87 -8.48
C GLY A 99 -25.61 -12.28 -9.01
N PRO A 100 -24.65 -13.22 -8.88
CA PRO A 100 -24.76 -14.57 -9.45
C PRO A 100 -25.98 -15.39 -8.98
N ARG A 101 -26.64 -14.99 -7.90
CA ARG A 101 -27.81 -15.64 -7.29
C ARG A 101 -29.09 -14.81 -7.34
N GLY A 102 -29.11 -13.73 -8.16
CA GLY A 102 -30.27 -12.86 -8.28
C GLY A 102 -30.36 -11.74 -7.23
N GLU A 103 -29.39 -11.63 -6.30
CA GLU A 103 -29.28 -10.51 -5.36
C GLU A 103 -28.77 -9.23 -6.07
N PRO A 104 -29.05 -8.02 -5.54
CA PRO A 104 -28.44 -6.80 -6.04
C PRO A 104 -26.92 -6.92 -6.06
N ALA A 105 -26.26 -6.40 -7.09
CA ALA A 105 -24.81 -6.41 -7.18
C ALA A 105 -24.22 -5.75 -5.93
N ALA A 106 -23.45 -6.49 -5.15
CA ALA A 106 -22.72 -5.97 -4.00
C ALA A 106 -21.52 -5.17 -4.51
N GLY A 107 -21.62 -3.84 -4.50
CA GLY A 107 -20.52 -2.99 -4.95
C GLY A 107 -20.94 -1.52 -5.08
N CYS A 108 -20.01 -0.74 -5.59
CA CYS A 108 -20.24 0.67 -5.90
C CYS A 108 -19.75 1.01 -7.31
N ALA A 109 -20.26 2.10 -7.83
CA ALA A 109 -19.78 2.76 -9.04
C ALA A 109 -19.58 4.25 -8.79
N VAL A 110 -18.71 4.87 -9.54
CA VAL A 110 -18.44 6.30 -9.54
C VAL A 110 -19.18 6.92 -10.73
N GLN A 111 -20.06 7.87 -10.44
CA GLN A 111 -20.82 8.56 -11.48
C GLN A 111 -19.99 9.72 -12.04
N LEU A 112 -19.67 9.64 -13.32
CA LEU A 112 -18.94 10.68 -14.05
C LEU A 112 -19.91 11.76 -14.57
N PRO A 113 -19.41 12.96 -14.91
CA PRO A 113 -20.19 13.94 -15.65
C PRO A 113 -20.79 13.33 -16.91
N GLY A 114 -22.08 13.60 -17.19
CA GLY A 114 -22.79 12.98 -18.29
C GLY A 114 -23.46 11.64 -17.98
N GLY A 115 -23.43 11.20 -16.73
CA GLY A 115 -24.23 10.09 -16.21
C GLY A 115 -23.61 8.69 -16.42
N ARG A 116 -22.41 8.59 -16.99
CA ARG A 116 -21.69 7.30 -17.06
C ARG A 116 -21.28 6.86 -15.68
N GLU A 117 -21.51 5.60 -15.37
CA GLU A 117 -21.04 4.94 -14.16
C GLU A 117 -19.83 4.06 -14.47
N VAL A 118 -18.80 4.16 -13.63
CA VAL A 118 -17.54 3.43 -13.75
C VAL A 118 -17.30 2.64 -12.48
N SER A 119 -17.11 1.34 -12.59
CA SER A 119 -16.77 0.51 -11.44
C SER A 119 -15.29 0.67 -11.04
N PRO A 120 -14.93 0.45 -9.76
CA PRO A 120 -13.54 0.42 -9.34
C PRO A 120 -12.72 -0.61 -10.12
N GLU A 121 -13.30 -1.77 -10.46
CA GLU A 121 -12.66 -2.81 -11.26
C GLU A 121 -12.35 -2.33 -12.69
N GLU A 122 -13.22 -1.51 -13.31
CA GLU A 122 -12.95 -0.92 -14.62
C GLU A 122 -11.75 0.03 -14.57
N ALA A 123 -11.68 0.85 -13.54
CA ALA A 123 -10.54 1.75 -13.34
C ALA A 123 -9.23 0.99 -13.13
N LEU A 124 -9.24 -0.04 -12.28
CA LEU A 124 -8.06 -0.87 -12.05
C LEU A 124 -7.65 -1.65 -13.31
N ALA A 125 -8.61 -2.14 -14.08
CA ALA A 125 -8.34 -2.81 -15.35
C ALA A 125 -7.65 -1.88 -16.35
N ALA A 126 -8.03 -0.60 -16.39
CA ALA A 126 -7.35 0.39 -17.23
C ALA A 126 -5.88 0.57 -16.82
N VAL A 127 -5.60 0.65 -15.51
CA VAL A 127 -4.21 0.72 -15.01
C VAL A 127 -3.44 -0.55 -15.35
N LEU A 128 -4.01 -1.72 -15.09
CA LEU A 128 -3.39 -3.01 -15.43
C LEU A 128 -3.08 -3.14 -16.92
N SER A 129 -4.03 -2.73 -17.79
CA SER A 129 -3.81 -2.77 -19.24
C SER A 129 -2.65 -1.88 -19.68
N GLU A 130 -2.45 -0.72 -19.04
CA GLU A 130 -1.30 0.16 -19.30
C GLU A 130 0.02 -0.51 -18.89
N LEU A 131 0.06 -1.15 -17.71
CA LEU A 131 1.23 -1.85 -17.20
C LEU A 131 1.58 -3.08 -18.06
N VAL A 132 0.57 -3.87 -18.45
CA VAL A 132 0.72 -5.05 -19.33
C VAL A 132 1.28 -4.62 -20.67
N ARG A 133 0.69 -3.59 -21.30
CA ARG A 133 1.15 -3.07 -22.59
C ARG A 133 2.59 -2.58 -22.55
N ALA A 134 3.00 -1.93 -21.44
CA ALA A 134 4.37 -1.51 -21.27
C ALA A 134 5.33 -2.70 -21.15
N ALA A 135 4.91 -3.77 -20.46
CA ALA A 135 5.70 -5.00 -20.35
C ALA A 135 5.81 -5.74 -21.69
N GLU A 136 4.75 -5.75 -22.48
CA GLU A 136 4.76 -6.32 -23.85
C GLU A 136 5.65 -5.54 -24.82
N ALA A 137 5.77 -4.22 -24.61
CA ALA A 137 6.66 -3.37 -25.41
C ALA A 137 8.13 -3.45 -24.96
N ASP A 138 8.41 -4.02 -23.78
CA ASP A 138 9.77 -4.21 -23.29
C ASP A 138 10.49 -5.33 -24.03
N PRO A 139 11.78 -5.19 -24.37
CA PRO A 139 12.56 -6.23 -25.06
C PRO A 139 12.51 -7.61 -24.37
N TRP A 140 12.28 -7.65 -23.06
CA TRP A 140 12.09 -8.89 -22.33
C TRP A 140 10.96 -9.77 -22.89
N ALA A 141 9.88 -9.16 -23.37
CA ALA A 141 8.72 -9.90 -23.88
C ALA A 141 9.03 -10.66 -25.17
N GLN A 142 10.02 -10.22 -25.96
CA GLN A 142 10.43 -10.85 -27.22
C GLN A 142 9.27 -11.06 -28.22
N GLY A 143 8.26 -10.19 -28.14
CA GLY A 143 7.04 -10.28 -28.96
C GLY A 143 6.01 -11.29 -28.47
N GLU A 144 6.23 -11.93 -27.33
CA GLU A 144 5.23 -12.80 -26.68
C GLU A 144 4.21 -11.97 -25.87
N PRO A 145 2.92 -12.34 -25.90
CA PRO A 145 1.92 -11.63 -25.10
C PRO A 145 2.10 -11.90 -23.61
N VAL A 146 1.79 -10.90 -22.79
CA VAL A 146 1.68 -11.05 -21.34
C VAL A 146 0.26 -11.53 -21.00
N SER A 147 0.10 -12.80 -20.69
CA SER A 147 -1.21 -13.40 -20.39
C SER A 147 -1.42 -13.71 -18.91
N ARG A 148 -0.37 -13.59 -18.07
CA ARG A 148 -0.43 -13.93 -16.64
C ARG A 148 0.20 -12.84 -15.79
N ALA A 149 -0.32 -12.67 -14.56
CA ALA A 149 0.26 -11.75 -13.60
C ALA A 149 0.21 -12.30 -12.18
N VAL A 150 1.25 -11.99 -11.40
CA VAL A 150 1.21 -12.03 -9.93
C VAL A 150 0.98 -10.60 -9.46
N VAL A 151 -0.12 -10.37 -8.73
CA VAL A 151 -0.53 -9.03 -8.33
C VAL A 151 -0.48 -8.90 -6.81
N GLY A 152 0.22 -7.87 -6.33
CA GLY A 152 0.26 -7.49 -4.93
C GLY A 152 -1.11 -7.01 -4.43
N VAL A 153 -1.52 -7.50 -3.26
CA VAL A 153 -2.73 -7.07 -2.56
C VAL A 153 -2.45 -6.86 -1.07
N PRO A 154 -3.09 -5.88 -0.42
CA PRO A 154 -2.99 -5.70 1.02
C PRO A 154 -3.30 -6.99 1.79
N ALA A 155 -2.58 -7.22 2.90
CA ALA A 155 -2.73 -8.45 3.68
C ALA A 155 -4.15 -8.61 4.24
N HIS A 156 -4.79 -7.50 4.60
CA HIS A 156 -6.14 -7.45 5.19
C HIS A 156 -7.28 -7.48 4.15
N PHE A 157 -7.00 -7.54 2.84
CA PHE A 157 -8.06 -7.60 1.82
C PHE A 157 -9.02 -8.74 2.07
N THR A 158 -10.31 -8.43 2.07
CA THR A 158 -11.41 -9.39 2.14
C THR A 158 -11.45 -10.28 0.89
N ARG A 159 -12.18 -11.38 0.97
CA ARG A 159 -12.42 -12.25 -0.19
C ARG A 159 -13.06 -11.48 -1.36
N ALA A 160 -13.99 -10.57 -1.07
CA ALA A 160 -14.65 -9.73 -2.09
C ALA A 160 -13.66 -8.81 -2.80
N GLN A 161 -12.75 -8.15 -2.05
CA GLN A 161 -11.73 -7.28 -2.61
C GLN A 161 -10.71 -8.07 -3.45
N ARG A 162 -10.27 -9.24 -3.00
CA ARG A 162 -9.38 -10.13 -3.78
C ARG A 162 -10.03 -10.54 -5.09
N ALA A 163 -11.30 -11.00 -5.05
CA ALA A 163 -12.04 -11.35 -6.25
C ALA A 163 -12.23 -10.16 -7.21
N ALA A 164 -12.35 -8.93 -6.69
CA ALA A 164 -12.44 -7.72 -7.51
C ALA A 164 -11.12 -7.44 -8.27
N VAL A 165 -9.96 -7.65 -7.62
CA VAL A 165 -8.64 -7.55 -8.31
C VAL A 165 -8.52 -8.60 -9.41
N GLU A 166 -8.94 -9.83 -9.17
CA GLU A 166 -8.93 -10.88 -10.20
C GLU A 166 -9.86 -10.54 -11.37
N ARG A 167 -11.05 -9.97 -11.11
CA ARG A 167 -11.95 -9.49 -12.18
C ARG A 167 -11.34 -8.34 -12.97
N ALA A 168 -10.65 -7.41 -12.30
CA ALA A 168 -9.93 -6.33 -12.97
C ALA A 168 -8.84 -6.88 -13.90
N GLY A 169 -8.08 -7.90 -13.46
CA GLY A 169 -7.07 -8.56 -14.29
C GLY A 169 -7.68 -9.24 -15.53
N ARG A 170 -8.77 -9.98 -15.36
CA ARG A 170 -9.49 -10.56 -16.51
C ARG A 170 -10.01 -9.50 -17.49
N ARG A 171 -10.51 -8.37 -16.99
CA ARG A 171 -10.92 -7.23 -17.81
C ARG A 171 -9.74 -6.58 -18.56
N ALA A 172 -8.55 -6.63 -17.98
CA ALA A 172 -7.32 -6.17 -18.61
C ALA A 172 -6.76 -7.13 -19.66
N GLY A 173 -7.42 -8.28 -19.89
CA GLY A 173 -7.01 -9.28 -20.89
C GLY A 173 -6.11 -10.40 -20.32
N LEU A 174 -5.87 -10.45 -19.02
CA LEU A 174 -5.09 -11.52 -18.39
C LEU A 174 -5.90 -12.82 -18.29
N GLU A 175 -5.32 -13.93 -18.71
CA GLU A 175 -5.90 -15.27 -18.60
C GLU A 175 -5.84 -15.79 -17.15
N ALA A 176 -4.73 -15.50 -16.46
CA ALA A 176 -4.53 -15.89 -15.08
C ALA A 176 -3.96 -14.75 -14.22
N VAL A 177 -4.58 -14.57 -13.06
CA VAL A 177 -4.13 -13.64 -12.03
C VAL A 177 -3.92 -14.42 -10.73
N ARG A 178 -2.69 -14.41 -10.23
CA ARG A 178 -2.35 -14.90 -8.89
C ARG A 178 -2.15 -13.72 -7.95
N LEU A 179 -2.66 -13.82 -6.75
CA LEU A 179 -2.51 -12.76 -5.74
C LEU A 179 -1.42 -13.14 -4.74
N ILE A 180 -0.59 -12.17 -4.40
CA ILE A 180 0.41 -12.24 -3.32
C ILE A 180 0.15 -11.10 -2.33
N ARG A 181 0.36 -11.32 -1.02
CA ARG A 181 0.26 -10.23 -0.04
C ARG A 181 1.42 -9.26 -0.21
N GLU A 182 1.14 -7.95 -0.24
CA GLU A 182 2.15 -6.89 -0.45
C GLU A 182 3.37 -7.02 0.48
N PRO A 183 3.21 -7.18 1.83
CA PRO A 183 4.36 -7.32 2.71
C PRO A 183 5.15 -8.62 2.46
N VAL A 184 4.51 -9.68 1.99
CA VAL A 184 5.18 -10.93 1.62
C VAL A 184 5.97 -10.75 0.33
N ALA A 185 5.39 -10.11 -0.68
CA ALA A 185 6.09 -9.78 -1.91
C ALA A 185 7.33 -8.91 -1.63
N ALA A 186 7.17 -7.88 -0.79
CA ALA A 186 8.30 -7.07 -0.36
C ALA A 186 9.39 -7.93 0.29
N ALA A 187 9.07 -8.79 1.24
CA ALA A 187 10.04 -9.69 1.89
C ALA A 187 10.74 -10.63 0.89
N VAL A 188 10.02 -11.16 -0.10
CA VAL A 188 10.60 -11.96 -1.18
C VAL A 188 11.63 -11.15 -1.96
N ALA A 189 11.35 -9.87 -2.25
CA ALA A 189 12.32 -9.00 -2.92
C ALA A 189 13.59 -8.75 -2.10
N TYR A 190 13.47 -8.78 -0.77
CA TYR A 190 14.60 -8.59 0.17
C TYR A 190 15.31 -9.87 0.58
N GLY A 191 14.61 -11.01 0.56
CA GLY A 191 15.08 -12.26 1.16
C GLY A 191 15.97 -13.13 0.28
N LEU A 192 16.15 -12.78 -0.97
CA LEU A 192 16.97 -13.56 -1.89
C LEU A 192 18.46 -13.53 -1.46
N GLY A 193 18.98 -14.68 -1.04
CA GLY A 193 20.37 -14.85 -0.61
C GLY A 193 20.62 -14.75 0.89
N GLN A 194 19.59 -14.70 1.71
CA GLN A 194 19.72 -14.74 3.17
C GLN A 194 19.97 -16.19 3.63
N VAL A 195 21.12 -16.43 4.24
CA VAL A 195 21.53 -17.77 4.74
C VAL A 195 21.04 -18.01 6.18
N ARG A 196 20.67 -16.94 6.90
CA ARG A 196 20.23 -17.01 8.28
C ARG A 196 18.73 -16.78 8.39
N GLU A 197 18.10 -17.52 9.29
CA GLU A 197 16.72 -17.25 9.68
C GLU A 197 16.64 -15.94 10.45
N GLU A 198 15.84 -15.01 9.96
CA GLU A 198 15.59 -13.70 10.57
C GLU A 198 14.09 -13.48 10.76
N LEU A 199 13.74 -12.86 11.89
CA LEU A 199 12.38 -12.39 12.14
C LEU A 199 12.26 -10.94 11.66
N VAL A 200 11.52 -10.74 10.58
CA VAL A 200 11.43 -9.48 9.85
C VAL A 200 10.06 -8.85 10.07
N LEU A 201 10.05 -7.62 10.55
CA LEU A 201 8.85 -6.79 10.58
C LEU A 201 8.77 -5.96 9.30
N VAL A 202 7.76 -6.21 8.49
CA VAL A 202 7.45 -5.38 7.33
C VAL A 202 6.40 -4.35 7.74
N TYR A 203 6.74 -3.07 7.62
CA TYR A 203 5.87 -1.93 7.86
C TYR A 203 5.59 -1.26 6.52
N ASP A 204 4.42 -1.54 5.97
CA ASP A 204 4.00 -1.04 4.66
C ASP A 204 2.98 0.08 4.82
N LEU A 205 3.41 1.32 4.60
CA LEU A 205 2.55 2.50 4.59
C LEU A 205 2.47 3.06 3.18
N GLY A 206 1.44 2.63 2.48
CA GLY A 206 1.13 3.08 1.13
C GLY A 206 0.38 4.40 1.09
N GLY A 207 -0.22 4.70 -0.06
CA GLY A 207 -1.04 5.91 -0.22
C GLY A 207 -2.39 5.84 0.47
N GLY A 208 -2.98 4.66 0.57
CA GLY A 208 -4.35 4.48 1.08
C GLY A 208 -4.53 3.46 2.18
N THR A 209 -3.57 2.59 2.39
CA THR A 209 -3.63 1.50 3.37
C THR A 209 -2.33 1.43 4.15
N PHE A 210 -2.44 0.93 5.35
CA PHE A 210 -1.33 0.51 6.19
C PHE A 210 -1.41 -0.99 6.40
N ASP A 211 -0.36 -1.70 6.06
CA ASP A 211 -0.19 -3.12 6.30
C ASP A 211 1.05 -3.39 7.15
N VAL A 212 0.96 -4.37 8.01
CA VAL A 212 2.08 -4.86 8.81
C VAL A 212 2.11 -6.37 8.76
N ALA A 213 3.29 -6.96 8.61
CA ALA A 213 3.50 -8.39 8.69
C ALA A 213 4.75 -8.72 9.49
N LEU A 214 4.66 -9.74 10.30
CA LEU A 214 5.80 -10.37 10.96
C LEU A 214 6.09 -11.67 10.21
N LEU A 215 7.28 -11.73 9.63
CA LEU A 215 7.71 -12.79 8.73
C LEU A 215 8.98 -13.44 9.28
N GLU A 216 9.07 -14.75 9.20
CA GLU A 216 10.32 -15.48 9.37
C GLU A 216 10.88 -15.76 7.99
N VAL A 217 12.07 -15.24 7.73
CA VAL A 217 12.75 -15.31 6.44
C VAL A 217 14.05 -16.05 6.63
N GLY A 218 14.26 -17.16 5.91
CA GLY A 218 15.50 -17.90 6.00
C GLY A 218 15.58 -19.04 4.99
N GLY A 219 16.77 -19.30 4.48
CA GLY A 219 16.96 -20.24 3.38
C GLY A 219 16.07 -19.86 2.20
N ASP A 220 15.37 -20.85 1.65
CA ASP A 220 14.45 -20.66 0.52
C ASP A 220 12.98 -20.48 0.98
N THR A 221 12.75 -20.02 2.22
CA THR A 221 11.38 -19.90 2.76
C THR A 221 11.08 -18.54 3.35
N VAL A 222 9.82 -18.11 3.19
CA VAL A 222 9.20 -17.00 3.91
C VAL A 222 7.95 -17.52 4.61
N GLU A 223 7.99 -17.60 5.95
CA GLU A 223 6.84 -17.96 6.75
C GLU A 223 6.12 -16.72 7.28
N VAL A 224 4.81 -16.64 7.06
CA VAL A 224 3.98 -15.59 7.62
C VAL A 224 3.58 -15.94 9.05
N ARG A 225 4.20 -15.29 10.04
CA ARG A 225 3.89 -15.47 11.47
C ARG A 225 2.61 -14.77 11.89
N ALA A 226 2.47 -13.51 11.49
CA ALA A 226 1.28 -12.71 11.75
C ALA A 226 1.15 -11.58 10.72
N THR A 227 -0.08 -11.06 10.58
CA THR A 227 -0.37 -9.88 9.75
C THR A 227 -1.39 -8.99 10.45
N GLY A 228 -1.33 -7.69 10.16
CA GLY A 228 -2.27 -6.69 10.66
C GLY A 228 -2.32 -5.50 9.71
N GLY A 229 -3.08 -4.46 10.08
CA GLY A 229 -3.13 -3.24 9.27
C GLY A 229 -4.32 -2.35 9.60
N ASP A 230 -4.39 -1.23 8.89
CA ASP A 230 -5.52 -0.30 8.90
C ASP A 230 -5.89 0.01 7.43
N PRO A 231 -7.06 -0.43 6.95
CA PRO A 231 -7.49 -0.25 5.56
C PRO A 231 -7.84 1.19 5.20
N SER A 232 -7.75 2.11 6.15
CA SER A 232 -8.10 3.52 6.00
C SER A 232 -6.99 4.45 6.53
N LEU A 233 -5.74 3.98 6.55
CA LEU A 233 -4.57 4.76 6.94
C LEU A 233 -3.53 4.70 5.84
N GLY A 234 -3.18 5.86 5.27
CA GLY A 234 -2.15 5.96 4.24
C GLY A 234 -1.77 7.40 3.96
N GLY A 235 -0.90 7.62 2.99
CA GLY A 235 -0.39 8.94 2.61
C GLY A 235 -1.49 9.97 2.32
N ASP A 236 -2.62 9.53 1.76
CA ASP A 236 -3.77 10.39 1.47
C ASP A 236 -4.40 10.97 2.76
N ASP A 237 -4.32 10.25 3.88
CA ASP A 237 -4.84 10.72 5.18
C ASP A 237 -3.91 11.78 5.78
N PHE A 238 -2.59 11.63 5.60
CA PHE A 238 -1.63 12.67 5.96
C PHE A 238 -1.78 13.91 5.07
N ASP A 239 -2.04 13.73 3.78
CA ASP A 239 -2.33 14.82 2.86
C ASP A 239 -3.62 15.55 3.26
N ALA A 240 -4.67 14.84 3.67
CA ALA A 240 -5.92 15.42 4.17
C ALA A 240 -5.67 16.26 5.45
N ALA A 241 -4.92 15.74 6.41
CA ALA A 241 -4.59 16.48 7.65
C ALA A 241 -3.78 17.76 7.37
N VAL A 242 -2.84 17.73 6.43
CA VAL A 242 -2.11 18.93 5.99
C VAL A 242 -3.03 19.88 5.22
N GLY A 243 -3.96 19.36 4.41
CA GLY A 243 -5.00 20.14 3.71
C GLY A 243 -5.90 20.90 4.68
N GLU A 244 -6.34 20.26 5.77
CA GLU A 244 -7.08 20.94 6.84
C GLU A 244 -6.26 22.05 7.52
N TRP A 245 -4.99 21.81 7.76
CA TRP A 245 -4.10 22.83 8.29
C TRP A 245 -3.92 23.99 7.32
N LEU A 246 -3.77 23.72 6.02
CA LEU A 246 -3.69 24.75 4.98
C LEU A 246 -4.94 25.65 5.03
N GLU A 247 -6.12 25.06 5.04
CA GLU A 247 -7.38 25.79 5.04
C GLU A 247 -7.58 26.62 6.32
N ARG A 248 -7.32 26.04 7.49
CA ARG A 248 -7.63 26.64 8.79
C ARG A 248 -6.59 27.63 9.30
N GLU A 249 -5.31 27.37 9.05
CA GLU A 249 -4.21 28.15 9.62
C GLU A 249 -3.42 28.92 8.56
N ALA A 250 -2.91 28.26 7.51
CA ALA A 250 -2.01 28.88 6.56
C ALA A 250 -2.71 29.89 5.66
N LEU A 251 -3.94 29.62 5.25
CA LEU A 251 -4.74 30.46 4.34
C LEU A 251 -5.81 31.29 5.07
N LYS A 252 -5.73 31.39 6.41
CA LYS A 252 -6.74 32.11 7.23
C LYS A 252 -6.99 33.54 6.76
N GLY A 253 -5.93 34.27 6.38
CA GLY A 253 -6.03 35.63 5.87
C GLY A 253 -6.59 35.75 4.44
N HIS A 254 -6.80 34.63 3.74
CA HIS A 254 -7.24 34.58 2.34
C HIS A 254 -8.54 33.75 2.18
N ARG A 255 -9.32 33.65 3.27
CA ARG A 255 -10.51 32.79 3.33
C ARG A 255 -11.55 33.12 2.25
N GLU A 256 -11.79 34.38 1.95
CA GLU A 256 -12.75 34.78 0.92
C GLU A 256 -12.31 34.30 -0.47
N ALA A 257 -11.03 34.48 -0.81
CA ALA A 257 -10.46 34.01 -2.08
C ALA A 257 -10.51 32.47 -2.17
N LEU A 258 -10.22 31.77 -1.07
CA LEU A 258 -10.31 30.31 -1.00
C LEU A 258 -11.74 29.81 -1.18
N LEU A 259 -12.73 30.44 -0.55
CA LEU A 259 -14.16 30.08 -0.66
C LEU A 259 -14.76 30.46 -2.03
N ALA A 260 -14.14 31.39 -2.76
CA ALA A 260 -14.52 31.68 -4.14
C ALA A 260 -14.12 30.55 -5.13
N VAL A 261 -13.21 29.67 -4.74
CA VAL A 261 -12.91 28.46 -5.51
C VAL A 261 -14.02 27.44 -5.25
N PRO A 262 -14.64 26.86 -6.31
CA PRO A 262 -15.64 25.80 -6.14
C PRO A 262 -15.12 24.68 -5.23
N GLU A 263 -15.98 24.14 -4.37
CA GLU A 263 -15.59 23.20 -3.31
C GLU A 263 -14.79 22.01 -3.83
N GLU A 264 -15.25 21.40 -4.91
CA GLU A 264 -14.54 20.26 -5.54
C GLU A 264 -13.14 20.62 -6.02
N ALA A 265 -13.00 21.79 -6.67
CA ALA A 265 -11.71 22.28 -7.13
C ALA A 265 -10.82 22.68 -5.96
N ARG A 266 -11.39 23.25 -4.89
CA ARG A 266 -10.68 23.60 -3.66
C ARG A 266 -10.11 22.39 -2.96
N ASN A 267 -10.90 21.32 -2.76
CA ASN A 267 -10.45 20.08 -2.14
C ASN A 267 -9.32 19.44 -2.95
N THR A 268 -9.45 19.43 -4.27
CA THR A 268 -8.40 18.95 -5.18
C THR A 268 -7.12 19.78 -5.07
N LEU A 269 -7.24 21.11 -5.03
CA LEU A 269 -6.11 22.03 -4.90
C LEU A 269 -5.39 21.83 -3.55
N LEU A 270 -6.13 21.86 -2.45
CA LEU A 270 -5.56 21.69 -1.11
C LEU A 270 -4.87 20.32 -0.97
N GLY A 271 -5.48 19.25 -1.47
CA GLY A 271 -4.85 17.92 -1.48
C GLY A 271 -3.55 17.86 -2.30
N ALA A 272 -3.51 18.51 -3.46
CA ALA A 272 -2.29 18.58 -4.26
C ALA A 272 -1.18 19.39 -3.58
N CYS A 273 -1.53 20.55 -2.98
CA CYS A 273 -0.59 21.37 -2.21
C CYS A 273 -0.07 20.63 -0.96
N ALA A 274 -0.97 19.95 -0.24
CA ALA A 274 -0.62 19.18 0.94
C ALA A 274 0.37 18.05 0.61
N ARG A 275 0.11 17.32 -0.47
CA ARG A 275 1.02 16.28 -0.97
C ARG A 275 2.39 16.85 -1.32
N ALA A 276 2.46 17.93 -2.10
CA ALA A 276 3.71 18.55 -2.49
C ALA A 276 4.52 19.02 -1.26
N LEU A 277 3.85 19.58 -0.24
CA LEU A 277 4.50 19.98 1.01
C LEU A 277 5.03 18.76 1.78
N ARG A 278 4.24 17.71 1.91
CA ARG A 278 4.65 16.47 2.59
C ARG A 278 5.85 15.81 1.91
N GLU A 279 5.81 15.70 0.58
CA GLU A 279 6.91 15.12 -0.20
C GLU A 279 8.18 15.97 -0.08
N GLY A 280 8.07 17.30 -0.16
CA GLY A 280 9.20 18.20 0.05
C GLY A 280 9.84 18.09 1.43
N LEU A 281 9.06 17.71 2.47
CA LEU A 281 9.57 17.51 3.82
C LEU A 281 10.28 16.16 4.02
N SER A 282 10.24 15.27 3.06
CA SER A 282 10.97 14.00 3.15
C SER A 282 12.48 14.24 3.17
N ASP A 283 12.96 15.19 2.38
CA ASP A 283 14.40 15.50 2.25
C ASP A 283 14.79 16.82 2.92
N ALA A 284 13.83 17.75 3.13
CA ALA A 284 14.09 19.08 3.68
C ALA A 284 13.49 19.28 5.08
N MET A 285 14.04 20.25 5.84
CA MET A 285 13.48 20.66 7.15
C MET A 285 12.28 21.58 7.01
N GLU A 286 12.09 22.16 5.84
CA GLU A 286 11.01 23.06 5.48
C GLU A 286 10.61 22.84 4.03
N ALA A 287 9.33 22.97 3.75
CA ALA A 287 8.76 22.97 2.42
C ALA A 287 7.92 24.23 2.21
N SER A 288 7.94 24.77 1.01
CA SER A 288 7.15 25.92 0.63
C SER A 288 6.61 25.77 -0.78
N LEU A 289 5.45 26.36 -1.03
CA LEU A 289 4.84 26.47 -2.35
C LEU A 289 3.93 27.71 -2.42
N GLU A 290 3.50 28.06 -3.59
CA GLU A 290 2.49 29.09 -3.84
C GLU A 290 1.14 28.42 -4.10
N VAL A 291 0.11 28.77 -3.30
CA VAL A 291 -1.25 28.27 -3.46
C VAL A 291 -2.02 29.18 -4.41
N PRO A 292 -2.41 28.71 -5.60
CA PRO A 292 -3.20 29.54 -6.52
C PRO A 292 -4.65 29.63 -6.07
N LEU A 293 -5.14 30.82 -5.76
CA LEU A 293 -6.51 31.08 -5.34
C LEU A 293 -7.31 31.78 -6.45
N GLY A 294 -7.57 31.07 -7.54
CA GLY A 294 -8.39 31.55 -8.65
C GLY A 294 -7.76 32.76 -9.35
N ARG A 295 -8.45 33.93 -9.31
CA ARG A 295 -7.97 35.19 -9.91
C ARG A 295 -7.09 36.03 -8.97
N ALA A 296 -7.03 35.67 -7.69
CA ALA A 296 -6.16 36.35 -6.73
C ALA A 296 -4.70 36.00 -6.96
N ALA A 297 -3.79 36.82 -6.43
CA ALA A 297 -2.37 36.48 -6.44
C ALA A 297 -2.13 35.17 -5.67
N PRO A 298 -1.23 34.30 -6.14
CA PRO A 298 -0.88 33.11 -5.41
C PRO A 298 -0.39 33.43 -3.99
N VAL A 299 -0.75 32.61 -3.02
CA VAL A 299 -0.41 32.82 -1.61
C VAL A 299 0.78 31.93 -1.26
N PRO A 300 1.93 32.50 -0.84
CA PRO A 300 3.07 31.72 -0.40
C PRO A 300 2.73 31.03 0.93
N VAL A 301 2.94 29.75 0.98
CA VAL A 301 2.76 28.93 2.18
C VAL A 301 4.08 28.20 2.47
N ARG A 302 4.42 28.15 3.75
CA ARG A 302 5.60 27.45 4.28
C ARG A 302 5.22 26.58 5.47
N ILE A 303 5.74 25.36 5.52
CA ILE A 303 5.58 24.43 6.63
C ILE A 303 6.94 23.88 7.05
N THR A 304 7.18 23.80 8.34
CA THR A 304 8.38 23.13 8.89
C THR A 304 8.09 21.65 9.14
N ARG A 305 9.15 20.83 9.10
CA ARG A 305 9.07 19.41 9.47
C ARG A 305 8.48 19.22 10.87
N GLN A 306 8.84 20.06 11.83
CA GLN A 306 8.30 20.00 13.20
C GLN A 306 6.77 20.26 13.24
N LYS A 307 6.25 21.21 12.45
CA LYS A 307 4.81 21.46 12.36
C LYS A 307 4.10 20.27 11.72
N PHE A 308 4.66 19.75 10.63
CA PHE A 308 4.14 18.56 9.96
C PHE A 308 4.07 17.36 10.92
N GLU A 309 5.13 17.11 11.68
CA GLU A 309 5.18 15.99 12.63
C GLU A 309 4.09 16.07 13.71
N LYS A 310 3.77 17.28 14.19
CA LYS A 310 2.63 17.50 15.10
C LYS A 310 1.28 17.19 14.44
N ILE A 311 1.13 17.51 13.15
CA ILE A 311 -0.08 17.18 12.37
C ILE A 311 -0.17 15.66 12.15
N ALA A 312 0.95 15.02 11.85
CA ALA A 312 1.04 13.61 11.53
C ALA A 312 0.94 12.67 12.76
N GLU A 313 1.24 13.16 13.96
CA GLU A 313 1.33 12.35 15.19
C GLU A 313 0.07 11.49 15.47
N PRO A 314 -1.17 12.00 15.38
CA PRO A 314 -2.35 11.19 15.61
C PRO A 314 -2.49 10.03 14.61
N LEU A 315 -2.11 10.25 13.34
CA LEU A 315 -2.15 9.24 12.30
C LEU A 315 -1.07 8.16 12.51
N LEU A 316 0.13 8.56 12.92
CA LEU A 316 1.19 7.61 13.29
C LEU A 316 0.78 6.74 14.48
N LYS A 317 0.15 7.34 15.49
CA LYS A 317 -0.37 6.59 16.65
C LYS A 317 -1.43 5.55 16.26
N ARG A 318 -2.21 5.78 15.21
CA ARG A 318 -3.17 4.78 14.69
C ARG A 318 -2.48 3.50 14.23
N SER A 319 -1.26 3.58 13.67
CA SER A 319 -0.52 2.40 13.23
C SER A 319 0.00 1.54 14.40
N TRP A 320 0.11 2.10 15.61
CA TRP A 320 0.63 1.39 16.78
C TRP A 320 -0.16 0.12 17.11
N MET A 321 -1.49 0.24 17.21
CA MET A 321 -2.32 -0.90 17.63
C MET A 321 -2.21 -2.09 16.67
N PRO A 322 -2.33 -1.92 15.33
CA PRO A 322 -2.09 -3.00 14.38
C PRO A 322 -0.69 -3.62 14.49
N VAL A 323 0.34 -2.79 14.64
CA VAL A 323 1.73 -3.28 14.77
C VAL A 323 1.92 -4.08 16.05
N ASN A 324 1.48 -3.53 17.18
CA ASN A 324 1.59 -4.18 18.48
C ASN A 324 0.82 -5.52 18.50
N HIS A 325 -0.39 -5.55 17.93
CA HIS A 325 -1.19 -6.77 17.85
C HIS A 325 -0.53 -7.82 16.93
N CYS A 326 -0.02 -7.42 15.79
CA CYS A 326 0.72 -8.30 14.87
C CYS A 326 1.94 -8.93 15.56
N CYS A 327 2.76 -8.11 16.20
CA CYS A 327 3.94 -8.58 16.94
C CYS A 327 3.56 -9.50 18.09
N TRP A 328 2.54 -9.14 18.88
CA TRP A 328 2.05 -9.99 19.97
C TRP A 328 1.56 -11.36 19.49
N GLN A 329 0.80 -11.40 18.38
CA GLN A 329 0.36 -12.66 17.74
C GLN A 329 1.53 -13.52 17.25
N GLY A 330 2.62 -12.89 16.86
CA GLY A 330 3.87 -13.54 16.46
C GLY A 330 4.82 -13.86 17.60
N GLY A 331 4.45 -13.53 18.87
CA GLY A 331 5.26 -13.82 20.05
C GLY A 331 6.36 -12.79 20.33
N VAL A 332 6.24 -11.57 19.81
CA VAL A 332 7.22 -10.46 19.97
C VAL A 332 6.63 -9.33 20.79
N GLU A 333 7.39 -8.81 21.74
CA GLU A 333 7.06 -7.60 22.48
C GLU A 333 7.74 -6.36 21.90
N LEU A 334 6.99 -5.26 21.79
CA LEU A 334 7.46 -3.96 21.34
C LEU A 334 7.54 -2.94 22.47
N PHE A 335 8.33 -1.88 22.27
CA PHE A 335 8.37 -0.76 23.21
C PHE A 335 7.13 0.12 23.05
N SER A 336 6.47 0.48 24.14
CA SER A 336 5.38 1.44 24.09
C SER A 336 5.87 2.80 23.58
N PRO A 337 5.20 3.44 22.59
CA PRO A 337 5.60 4.76 22.09
C PRO A 337 5.57 5.86 23.17
N GLU A 338 4.78 5.69 24.23
CA GLU A 338 4.68 6.63 25.36
C GLU A 338 5.85 6.49 26.35
N GLY A 339 6.62 5.38 26.31
CA GLY A 339 7.76 5.10 27.20
C GLY A 339 9.09 5.73 26.78
N VAL A 340 9.19 6.35 25.63
CA VAL A 340 10.43 6.87 25.06
C VAL A 340 10.79 8.29 25.54
N GLY A 341 10.19 8.74 26.65
CA GLY A 341 10.59 9.98 27.35
C GLY A 341 11.31 9.78 28.66
N ALA A 342 11.36 8.56 29.22
CA ALA A 342 11.95 8.27 30.51
C ALA A 342 13.02 7.18 30.36
N GLY A 343 14.25 7.60 30.12
CA GLY A 343 15.40 6.70 30.18
C GLY A 343 15.52 6.03 31.56
N LYS A 344 15.21 4.74 31.62
CA LYS A 344 15.81 3.79 32.57
C LYS A 344 15.61 2.37 32.01
N ARG A 345 16.70 1.80 31.51
CA ARG A 345 16.84 0.35 31.40
C ARG A 345 16.60 -0.26 32.78
N ARG A 346 15.47 -0.91 32.96
CA ARG A 346 15.32 -1.82 34.10
C ARG A 346 15.86 -3.18 33.67
N GLY A 347 17.08 -3.47 34.16
CA GLY A 347 17.56 -4.82 34.29
C GLY A 347 16.59 -5.56 35.23
N GLY A 348 15.91 -6.55 34.69
CA GLY A 348 14.87 -7.25 35.40
C GLY A 348 15.44 -8.37 36.26
N LYS A 349 15.12 -8.38 37.51
CA LYS A 349 14.95 -9.58 38.34
C LYS A 349 13.51 -9.57 38.83
N GLY A 350 12.82 -10.67 38.56
CA GLY A 350 11.64 -11.23 39.17
C GLY A 350 10.74 -10.31 40.01
N GLY A 351 9.48 -10.17 39.62
CA GLY A 351 8.44 -9.60 40.48
C GLY A 351 7.07 -9.93 39.90
N ARG A 352 6.33 -10.77 40.64
CA ARG A 352 4.96 -11.20 40.43
C ARG A 352 4.00 -10.02 40.23
N GLY A 353 2.99 -10.24 39.37
CA GLY A 353 1.96 -9.33 38.93
C GLY A 353 1.01 -8.81 39.99
N PRO A 354 -0.01 -8.08 39.60
CA PRO A 354 -1.36 -8.45 40.00
C PRO A 354 -2.40 -8.37 38.85
N GLY A 355 -3.44 -9.19 39.01
CA GLY A 355 -4.75 -8.95 38.35
C GLY A 355 -5.22 -10.04 37.43
N GLU A 356 -5.86 -11.02 37.97
CA GLU A 356 -6.75 -11.99 37.34
C GLU A 356 -7.82 -11.29 36.51
N GLY A 357 -8.03 -11.77 35.30
CA GLY A 357 -9.22 -11.42 34.53
C GLY A 357 -9.09 -11.44 33.01
N ALA A 358 -8.48 -12.47 32.41
CA ALA A 358 -8.77 -12.81 31.01
C ALA A 358 -8.45 -14.29 30.79
N ALA A 359 -9.50 -15.08 30.74
CA ALA A 359 -9.42 -16.52 30.50
C ALA A 359 -8.98 -16.81 29.05
N GLY A 360 -7.95 -17.63 28.91
CA GLY A 360 -7.82 -18.58 27.82
C GLY A 360 -7.33 -18.08 26.48
N LEU A 361 -6.11 -17.55 26.38
CA LEU A 361 -5.34 -17.60 25.15
C LEU A 361 -4.04 -18.35 25.46
N GLY A 362 -3.83 -19.45 24.72
CA GLY A 362 -2.72 -20.36 24.92
C GLY A 362 -1.35 -19.68 24.91
N ALA A 363 -0.40 -20.27 25.63
CA ALA A 363 0.99 -19.83 25.68
C ALA A 363 1.54 -19.57 24.27
N ALA A 364 2.21 -18.41 24.10
CA ALA A 364 2.94 -18.11 22.90
C ALA A 364 3.97 -19.22 22.60
N PRO A 365 4.10 -19.67 21.35
CA PRO A 365 5.14 -20.64 21.02
C PRO A 365 6.51 -20.02 21.21
N SER A 366 7.36 -20.70 21.94
CA SER A 366 8.76 -20.40 22.24
C SER A 366 9.56 -20.13 20.98
N GLY A 367 10.35 -19.08 20.95
CA GLY A 367 11.42 -19.05 19.98
C GLY A 367 12.23 -17.77 19.86
N ARG A 368 11.67 -16.62 19.54
CA ARG A 368 12.41 -15.36 19.40
C ARG A 368 11.59 -14.22 19.98
N ASP A 369 12.15 -13.57 20.99
CA ASP A 369 11.47 -12.49 21.72
C ASP A 369 11.60 -11.12 21.03
N ARG A 370 12.30 -11.03 19.90
CA ARG A 370 12.63 -9.76 19.24
C ARG A 370 12.62 -9.87 17.72
N VAL A 371 12.27 -8.76 17.08
CA VAL A 371 12.48 -8.54 15.65
C VAL A 371 13.97 -8.39 15.38
N ASP A 372 14.48 -9.05 14.36
CA ASP A 372 15.88 -8.93 13.92
C ASP A 372 16.04 -7.75 12.95
N ARG A 373 15.04 -7.50 12.10
CA ARG A 373 15.07 -6.50 11.05
C ARG A 373 13.72 -5.84 10.83
N VAL A 374 13.73 -4.57 10.44
CA VAL A 374 12.52 -3.82 10.04
C VAL A 374 12.66 -3.33 8.61
N LEU A 375 11.71 -3.68 7.75
CA LEU A 375 11.61 -3.21 6.38
C LEU A 375 10.51 -2.16 6.26
N LEU A 376 10.82 -1.02 5.65
CA LEU A 376 9.86 0.00 5.31
C LEU A 376 9.46 -0.13 3.83
N VAL A 377 8.17 -0.22 3.58
CA VAL A 377 7.56 -0.38 2.25
C VAL A 377 6.50 0.69 2.05
N GLY A 378 6.24 1.06 0.80
CA GLY A 378 5.27 2.08 0.44
C GLY A 378 5.83 3.51 0.53
N GLY A 379 5.41 4.36 -0.40
CA GLY A 379 5.97 5.71 -0.57
C GLY A 379 5.81 6.63 0.64
N ALA A 380 4.77 6.44 1.48
CA ALA A 380 4.56 7.25 2.67
C ALA A 380 5.59 6.95 3.78
N THR A 381 6.31 5.83 3.73
CA THR A 381 7.41 5.53 4.67
C THR A 381 8.64 6.41 4.47
N ARG A 382 8.73 7.13 3.35
CA ARG A 382 9.78 8.15 3.11
C ARG A 382 9.69 9.33 4.09
N MET A 383 8.55 9.52 4.77
CA MET A 383 8.41 10.53 5.82
C MET A 383 9.36 10.25 7.00
N PRO A 384 10.26 11.17 7.38
CA PRO A 384 11.19 10.97 8.51
C PRO A 384 10.48 10.69 9.84
N ALA A 385 9.25 11.18 9.99
CA ALA A 385 8.41 10.91 11.15
C ALA A 385 8.07 9.42 11.29
N VAL A 386 7.77 8.72 10.18
CA VAL A 386 7.52 7.27 10.16
C VAL A 386 8.75 6.51 10.62
N ARG A 387 9.90 6.79 10.01
CA ARG A 387 11.16 6.13 10.37
C ARG A 387 11.47 6.27 11.86
N ARG A 388 11.34 7.48 12.39
CA ARG A 388 11.56 7.74 13.82
C ARG A 388 10.54 7.01 14.69
N PHE A 389 9.26 7.00 14.30
CA PHE A 389 8.20 6.31 15.01
C PHE A 389 8.47 4.79 15.08
N VAL A 390 8.82 4.18 13.95
CA VAL A 390 9.15 2.75 13.87
C VAL A 390 10.38 2.41 14.70
N ARG A 391 11.45 3.21 14.62
CA ARG A 391 12.62 3.04 15.47
C ARG A 391 12.29 3.09 16.95
N ASN A 392 11.43 4.01 17.36
CA ASN A 392 11.07 4.16 18.76
C ASN A 392 10.31 2.93 19.30
N MET A 393 9.44 2.31 18.51
CA MET A 393 8.67 1.14 18.95
C MET A 393 9.42 -0.18 18.83
N THR A 394 10.39 -0.29 17.92
CA THR A 394 11.15 -1.54 17.70
C THR A 394 12.52 -1.53 18.36
N GLY A 395 13.08 -0.36 18.66
CA GLY A 395 14.47 -0.19 19.07
C GLY A 395 15.49 -0.38 17.94
N LEU A 396 15.04 -0.67 16.72
CA LEU A 396 15.86 -0.90 15.55
C LEU A 396 15.80 0.30 14.59
N GLU A 397 16.91 0.63 13.97
CA GLU A 397 16.89 1.55 12.84
C GLU A 397 16.33 0.81 11.63
N PRO A 398 15.18 1.26 11.06
CA PRO A 398 14.63 0.61 9.87
C PRO A 398 15.61 0.69 8.71
N GLU A 399 15.78 -0.40 8.00
CA GLU A 399 16.63 -0.42 6.82
C GLU A 399 15.99 0.40 5.71
N LEU A 400 16.74 1.35 5.20
CA LEU A 400 16.48 1.97 3.91
C LEU A 400 17.05 1.01 2.87
N ALA A 401 16.17 0.30 2.32
CA ALA A 401 16.43 -0.90 1.56
C ALA A 401 17.42 -0.75 0.40
N ALA A 402 18.10 -1.87 0.13
CA ALA A 402 18.69 -2.15 -1.18
C ALA A 402 17.65 -2.13 -2.33
N VAL A 403 16.35 -2.12 -1.98
CA VAL A 403 15.20 -2.08 -2.90
C VAL A 403 14.38 -0.81 -2.62
N ASP A 404 14.00 -0.08 -3.65
CA ASP A 404 13.13 1.09 -3.51
C ASP A 404 11.78 0.69 -2.91
N PRO A 405 11.29 1.37 -1.83
CA PRO A 405 10.01 1.05 -1.18
C PRO A 405 8.80 1.06 -2.13
N ASP A 406 8.85 1.85 -3.20
CA ASP A 406 7.79 1.92 -4.20
C ASP A 406 7.86 0.78 -5.24
N GLU A 407 8.93 -0.02 -5.24
CA GLU A 407 9.17 -1.08 -6.22
C GLU A 407 9.20 -2.48 -5.60
N ALA A 408 9.40 -2.56 -4.29
CA ALA A 408 9.62 -3.81 -3.57
C ALA A 408 8.53 -4.84 -3.83
N VAL A 409 7.27 -4.42 -3.80
CA VAL A 409 6.11 -5.30 -4.04
C VAL A 409 6.09 -5.83 -5.47
N ALA A 410 6.32 -4.98 -6.47
CA ALA A 410 6.35 -5.40 -7.87
C ALA A 410 7.51 -6.37 -8.16
N LEU A 411 8.68 -6.09 -7.60
CA LEU A 411 9.86 -6.95 -7.74
C LEU A 411 9.64 -8.32 -7.11
N GLY A 412 9.10 -8.40 -5.89
CA GLY A 412 8.79 -9.66 -5.25
C GLY A 412 7.68 -10.43 -5.97
N ALA A 413 6.67 -9.74 -6.48
CA ALA A 413 5.65 -10.34 -7.34
C ALA A 413 6.24 -10.90 -8.65
N ALA A 414 7.25 -10.22 -9.23
CA ALA A 414 7.95 -10.69 -10.43
C ALA A 414 8.82 -11.91 -10.15
N ILE A 415 9.47 -11.99 -8.98
CA ILE A 415 10.19 -13.18 -8.55
C ILE A 415 9.24 -14.37 -8.46
N GLU A 416 8.08 -14.20 -7.83
CA GLU A 416 7.07 -15.25 -7.76
C GLU A 416 6.52 -15.62 -9.15
N ALA A 417 6.34 -14.65 -10.04
CA ALA A 417 5.95 -14.91 -11.43
C ALA A 417 6.99 -15.75 -12.16
N GLY A 418 8.28 -15.39 -12.05
CA GLY A 418 9.40 -16.15 -12.63
C GLY A 418 9.52 -17.57 -12.07
N ARG A 419 9.29 -17.74 -10.75
CA ARG A 419 9.26 -19.06 -10.11
C ARG A 419 8.15 -19.94 -10.70
N LEU A 420 6.96 -19.39 -10.88
CA LEU A 420 5.84 -20.11 -11.48
C LEU A 420 6.06 -20.48 -12.96
N GLN A 421 6.99 -19.78 -13.64
CA GLN A 421 7.39 -20.09 -15.01
C GLN A 421 8.60 -21.03 -15.09
N GLY A 422 9.24 -21.31 -13.94
CA GLY A 422 10.50 -22.09 -13.89
C GLY A 422 11.72 -21.31 -14.37
N GLU A 423 11.63 -19.99 -14.44
CA GLU A 423 12.72 -19.09 -14.85
C GLU A 423 13.59 -18.62 -13.69
N MET A 424 13.11 -18.82 -12.46
CA MET A 424 13.82 -18.46 -11.22
C MET A 424 13.73 -19.58 -10.19
N GLU A 425 14.82 -19.84 -9.51
CA GLU A 425 14.79 -20.50 -8.21
C GLU A 425 14.15 -19.54 -7.23
N GLY A 426 13.14 -19.94 -6.51
CA GLY A 426 12.34 -19.01 -5.73
C GLY A 426 12.12 -19.46 -4.32
N VAL A 427 11.83 -18.47 -3.51
CA VAL A 427 11.47 -18.63 -2.11
C VAL A 427 10.08 -19.26 -2.00
N VAL A 428 9.91 -20.26 -1.16
CA VAL A 428 8.61 -20.86 -0.85
C VAL A 428 7.92 -20.00 0.20
N VAL A 429 6.77 -19.42 -0.17
CA VAL A 429 5.94 -18.68 0.78
C VAL A 429 4.99 -19.63 1.47
N LEU A 430 5.07 -19.69 2.80
CA LEU A 430 4.22 -20.53 3.65
C LEU A 430 3.33 -19.65 4.53
N ASP A 431 2.02 -19.91 4.49
CA ASP A 431 1.13 -19.43 5.55
C ASP A 431 1.38 -20.21 6.84
N LYS A 432 1.07 -19.62 8.00
CA LYS A 432 1.28 -20.21 9.32
C LYS A 432 0.77 -21.67 9.41
N TRP A 433 -0.40 -21.97 8.85
CA TRP A 433 -0.95 -23.33 8.86
C TRP A 433 -0.15 -24.31 7.97
N GLN A 434 0.38 -23.85 6.84
CA GLN A 434 1.21 -24.64 5.94
C GLN A 434 2.56 -24.97 6.59
N ALA A 435 3.18 -23.98 7.24
CA ALA A 435 4.40 -24.18 8.00
C ALA A 435 4.20 -25.14 9.16
N THR A 436 3.09 -25.01 9.90
CA THR A 436 2.73 -25.95 10.99
C THR A 436 2.56 -27.36 10.44
N LEU A 437 1.85 -27.52 9.32
CA LEU A 437 1.64 -28.83 8.68
C LEU A 437 2.98 -29.41 8.18
N ALA A 438 3.82 -28.60 7.53
CA ALA A 438 5.11 -29.04 7.03
C ALA A 438 6.02 -29.53 8.17
N ARG A 439 6.08 -28.82 9.31
CA ARG A 439 6.82 -29.25 10.51
C ARG A 439 6.27 -30.57 11.06
N ALA A 440 4.96 -30.66 11.22
CA ALA A 440 4.34 -31.91 11.72
C ALA A 440 4.62 -33.11 10.81
N LEU A 441 4.64 -32.93 9.50
CA LEU A 441 4.99 -33.99 8.53
C LEU A 441 6.48 -34.35 8.61
N ALA A 442 7.37 -33.36 8.76
CA ALA A 442 8.79 -33.58 8.92
C ALA A 442 9.10 -34.36 10.22
N GLU A 443 8.45 -34.02 11.35
CA GLU A 443 8.52 -34.76 12.60
C GLU A 443 8.07 -36.21 12.46
N GLN A 444 6.96 -36.46 11.76
CA GLN A 444 6.45 -37.81 11.50
C GLN A 444 7.39 -38.65 10.63
N GLN A 445 8.14 -38.01 9.74
CA GLN A 445 9.07 -38.69 8.82
C GLN A 445 10.48 -38.84 9.38
N GLY A 446 10.76 -38.35 10.61
CA GLY A 446 12.08 -38.41 11.24
C GLY A 446 13.13 -37.56 10.51
N LEU A 447 12.73 -36.55 9.77
CA LEU A 447 13.60 -35.70 8.94
C LEU A 447 14.18 -34.52 9.73
N ASN A 448 14.00 -34.46 11.05
CA ASN A 448 14.47 -33.35 11.90
C ASN A 448 15.98 -33.43 12.26
N ASP A 449 16.71 -34.42 11.78
CA ASP A 449 18.14 -34.64 12.09
C ASP A 449 19.01 -34.55 10.84
N ILE A 450 18.90 -33.49 10.06
CA ILE A 450 19.94 -33.12 9.09
C ILE A 450 20.41 -31.72 9.47
N GLU A 451 21.53 -31.69 10.29
CA GLU A 451 22.34 -30.50 10.53
C GLU A 451 22.93 -29.89 9.24
#